data_6b86d11bc30b54f0db505c0ecd124567
#
_entry.id   6b86d11bc30b54f0db505c0ecd124567
#
_cell.length_a   1.000
_cell.length_b   1.000
_cell.length_c   1.000
_cell.angle_alpha   90.00
_cell.angle_beta   90.00
_cell.angle_gamma   90.00
#
_symmetry.space_group_name_H-M   'P 1'
#
loop_
_entity.id
_entity.type
_entity.pdbx_description
1 polymer ?
#
loop_
_entity_poly.entity_id
_entity_poly.type
_entity_poly.pdbx_seq_one_letter_code
_entity_poly.pdbx_strand_id
1 'polypeptide(L)'
;MPEMKHAIIAWERTPTNVALARAADWLLLNPVRALKVLLSGDVALARLDVRQTLDGIEVGMEALGELSARGVTILNDPSVLLSTHDKLLTARLLDGAGIAHPTTRLATAVSPLCEWSGPVVVKPRFGSWGNHVVRCDSSEELRSHLESLAGYRWFQSGGAIVQDLVPPSGFDLRLVVARGRVVGAVNRVCADGEWRTNIALGAQRVPATPSAGAVRLALDAAAVVNGSFVGVDLLPTEGGGWIVLEINGAVELTDDYSFVGDVFAAAAEALSDPRESVRPRVRSVA
;
A
#
# COMPACT_ATOMS: atom_id res chain seq x y z
N MET A 1 -27.66 22.18 12.75
CA MET A 1 -26.84 20.97 12.94
C MET A 1 -25.39 21.40 12.90
N PRO A 2 -24.48 20.87 13.72
CA PRO A 2 -23.03 21.19 13.55
C PRO A 2 -22.60 20.82 12.13
N GLU A 3 -21.71 21.64 11.59
CA GLU A 3 -21.12 21.41 10.26
C GLU A 3 -20.34 20.10 10.26
N MET A 4 -20.52 19.26 9.24
CA MET A 4 -19.82 17.99 9.07
C MET A 4 -18.32 18.24 8.91
N LYS A 5 -17.52 17.61 9.76
CA LYS A 5 -16.07 17.73 9.71
C LYS A 5 -15.46 16.64 8.85
N HIS A 6 -14.37 16.99 8.21
CA HIS A 6 -13.51 16.06 7.50
C HIS A 6 -12.13 16.08 8.13
N ALA A 7 -11.46 14.92 8.22
CA ALA A 7 -10.15 14.83 8.81
C ALA A 7 -9.24 13.79 8.13
N ILE A 8 -7.93 13.99 8.24
CA ILE A 8 -6.92 12.95 8.05
C ILE A 8 -6.47 12.50 9.43
N ILE A 9 -6.46 11.20 9.68
CA ILE A 9 -5.98 10.61 10.93
C ILE A 9 -4.62 9.96 10.68
N ALA A 10 -3.57 10.54 11.23
CA ALA A 10 -2.19 10.06 11.11
C ALA A 10 -1.37 10.49 12.33
N TRP A 11 -0.32 9.74 12.66
CA TRP A 11 0.62 10.16 13.71
C TRP A 11 1.55 11.26 13.21
N GLU A 12 2.09 11.09 12.01
CA GLU A 12 3.09 11.99 11.46
C GLU A 12 2.47 13.05 10.55
N ARG A 13 2.99 14.25 10.65
CA ARG A 13 2.70 15.37 9.74
C ARG A 13 3.61 15.30 8.51
N THR A 14 3.56 14.17 7.80
CA THR A 14 4.34 14.04 6.56
C THR A 14 3.98 15.13 5.56
N PRO A 15 4.87 15.49 4.60
CA PRO A 15 4.54 16.42 3.53
C PRO A 15 3.24 16.06 2.81
N THR A 16 3.02 14.78 2.51
CA THR A 16 1.78 14.28 1.90
C THR A 16 0.54 14.56 2.76
N ASN A 17 0.60 14.23 4.07
CA ASN A 17 -0.54 14.44 4.97
C ASN A 17 -0.90 15.92 5.11
N VAL A 18 0.11 16.78 5.18
CA VAL A 18 -0.09 18.24 5.28
C VAL A 18 -0.65 18.80 3.98
N ALA A 19 -0.07 18.45 2.82
CA ALA A 19 -0.51 18.95 1.52
C ALA A 19 -1.95 18.46 1.19
N LEU A 20 -2.24 17.19 1.45
CA LEU A 20 -3.58 16.64 1.22
C LEU A 20 -4.64 17.28 2.13
N ALA A 21 -4.33 17.45 3.43
CA ALA A 21 -5.22 18.14 4.37
C ALA A 21 -5.50 19.58 3.93
N ARG A 22 -4.46 20.29 3.45
CA ARG A 22 -4.59 21.66 2.95
C ARG A 22 -5.42 21.74 1.67
N ALA A 23 -5.18 20.84 0.70
CA ALA A 23 -5.89 20.81 -0.56
C ALA A 23 -7.39 20.49 -0.39
N ALA A 24 -7.72 19.65 0.59
CA ALA A 24 -9.08 19.23 0.90
C ALA A 24 -9.78 20.13 1.93
N ASP A 25 -9.08 21.08 2.56
CA ASP A 25 -9.54 21.85 3.74
C ASP A 25 -9.99 20.93 4.90
N TRP A 26 -9.22 19.88 5.15
CA TRP A 26 -9.48 18.88 6.17
C TRP A 26 -8.60 19.07 7.40
N LEU A 27 -9.10 18.66 8.56
CA LEU A 27 -8.31 18.61 9.78
C LEU A 27 -7.22 17.54 9.67
N LEU A 28 -6.04 17.79 10.28
CA LEU A 28 -5.01 16.77 10.46
C LEU A 28 -4.89 16.44 11.94
N LEU A 29 -5.32 15.23 12.32
CA LEU A 29 -5.46 14.78 13.70
C LEU A 29 -4.65 13.50 13.93
N ASN A 30 -4.09 13.32 15.14
CA ASN A 30 -3.67 11.98 15.55
C ASN A 30 -4.87 11.17 16.09
N PRO A 31 -4.77 9.84 16.21
CA PRO A 31 -5.89 8.98 16.64
C PRO A 31 -6.53 9.42 17.97
N VAL A 32 -5.71 9.82 18.95
CA VAL A 32 -6.18 10.24 20.27
C VAL A 32 -7.00 11.54 20.19
N ARG A 33 -6.54 12.48 19.35
CA ARG A 33 -7.25 13.75 19.17
C ARG A 33 -8.53 13.56 18.34
N ALA A 34 -8.50 12.65 17.37
CA ALA A 34 -9.66 12.31 16.55
C ALA A 34 -10.84 11.83 17.41
N LEU A 35 -10.60 10.96 18.41
CA LEU A 35 -11.61 10.51 19.37
C LEU A 35 -12.28 11.62 20.17
N LYS A 36 -11.59 12.77 20.33
CA LYS A 36 -12.11 13.93 21.08
C LYS A 36 -12.84 14.95 20.20
N VAL A 37 -12.55 14.97 18.91
CA VAL A 37 -12.96 16.03 17.97
C VAL A 37 -14.05 15.59 17.02
N LEU A 38 -13.99 14.32 16.55
CA LEU A 38 -14.92 13.81 15.54
C LEU A 38 -16.17 13.23 16.19
N LEU A 39 -17.31 13.50 15.54
CA LEU A 39 -18.65 13.12 15.98
C LEU A 39 -19.35 12.29 14.90
N SER A 40 -20.48 11.68 15.24
CA SER A 40 -21.33 10.98 14.28
C SER A 40 -21.64 11.84 13.06
N GLY A 41 -21.49 11.28 11.87
CA GLY A 41 -21.68 11.96 10.59
C GLY A 41 -20.42 12.59 10.01
N ASP A 42 -19.33 12.76 10.80
CA ASP A 42 -18.05 13.22 10.28
C ASP A 42 -17.37 12.15 9.41
N VAL A 43 -16.41 12.57 8.56
CA VAL A 43 -15.66 11.70 7.65
C VAL A 43 -14.17 11.81 7.95
N ALA A 44 -13.45 10.71 7.99
CA ALA A 44 -12.01 10.72 8.17
C ALA A 44 -11.29 9.72 7.26
N LEU A 45 -10.15 10.14 6.71
CA LEU A 45 -9.21 9.25 6.01
C LEU A 45 -8.15 8.78 7.00
N ALA A 46 -8.09 7.48 7.25
CA ALA A 46 -7.06 6.89 8.08
C ALA A 46 -5.77 6.65 7.26
N ARG A 47 -4.64 7.08 7.82
CA ARG A 47 -3.31 6.96 7.22
C ARG A 47 -2.29 6.52 8.28
N LEU A 48 -2.61 5.42 8.98
CA LEU A 48 -1.64 4.74 9.84
C LEU A 48 -0.74 3.87 8.97
N ASP A 49 0.57 3.97 9.18
CA ASP A 49 1.59 3.24 8.40
C ASP A 49 2.13 2.02 9.17
N VAL A 50 3.04 1.31 8.56
CA VAL A 50 3.79 0.22 9.19
C VAL A 50 4.73 0.80 10.24
N ARG A 51 4.84 0.12 11.39
CA ARG A 51 5.81 0.49 12.43
C ARG A 51 7.24 0.36 11.92
N GLN A 52 8.12 1.23 12.40
CA GLN A 52 9.56 1.13 12.12
C GLN A 52 10.18 -0.20 12.58
N THR A 53 9.55 -0.88 13.54
CA THR A 53 9.91 -2.22 14.02
C THR A 53 9.51 -3.35 13.08
N LEU A 54 8.77 -3.06 12.00
CA LEU A 54 8.31 -3.98 10.95
C LEU A 54 7.46 -5.16 11.48
N ASP A 55 6.84 -5.00 12.62
CA ASP A 55 6.05 -6.02 13.31
C ASP A 55 4.54 -5.76 13.32
N GLY A 56 4.08 -4.82 12.50
CA GLY A 56 2.67 -4.48 12.36
C GLY A 56 2.43 -3.03 11.97
N ILE A 57 1.18 -2.60 12.12
CA ILE A 57 0.71 -1.24 11.82
C ILE A 57 0.88 -0.36 13.08
N GLU A 58 1.06 0.95 12.89
CA GLU A 58 1.08 1.95 13.95
C GLU A 58 -0.11 1.80 14.90
N VAL A 59 0.08 2.24 16.15
CA VAL A 59 -1.00 2.24 17.15
C VAL A 59 -2.14 3.18 16.72
N GLY A 60 -3.39 2.83 17.09
CA GLY A 60 -4.55 3.66 16.75
C GLY A 60 -5.64 2.93 15.98
N MET A 61 -5.44 1.69 15.55
CA MET A 61 -6.48 0.87 14.90
C MET A 61 -7.75 0.77 15.75
N GLU A 62 -7.60 0.65 17.08
CA GLU A 62 -8.70 0.63 18.03
C GLU A 62 -9.47 1.95 18.04
N ALA A 63 -8.76 3.08 17.98
CA ALA A 63 -9.40 4.40 17.90
C ALA A 63 -10.21 4.57 16.62
N LEU A 64 -9.72 4.04 15.47
CA LEU A 64 -10.49 4.04 14.23
C LEU A 64 -11.76 3.20 14.35
N GLY A 65 -11.67 2.02 14.97
CA GLY A 65 -12.81 1.15 15.23
C GLY A 65 -13.85 1.83 16.13
N GLU A 66 -13.42 2.52 17.20
CA GLU A 66 -14.28 3.27 18.09
C GLU A 66 -14.96 4.46 17.40
N LEU A 67 -14.23 5.21 16.56
CA LEU A 67 -14.81 6.29 15.75
C LEU A 67 -15.88 5.76 14.79
N SER A 68 -15.59 4.65 14.11
CA SER A 68 -16.55 4.00 13.22
C SER A 68 -17.81 3.55 13.98
N ALA A 69 -17.67 2.96 15.17
CA ALA A 69 -18.79 2.56 16.03
C ALA A 69 -19.63 3.76 16.52
N ARG A 70 -19.01 4.95 16.63
CA ARG A 70 -19.70 6.20 16.97
C ARG A 70 -20.39 6.86 15.77
N GLY A 71 -20.30 6.27 14.57
CA GLY A 71 -20.93 6.78 13.35
C GLY A 71 -20.06 7.78 12.55
N VAL A 72 -18.76 7.82 12.77
CA VAL A 72 -17.79 8.49 11.88
C VAL A 72 -17.53 7.58 10.69
N THR A 73 -17.59 8.11 9.47
CA THR A 73 -17.20 7.36 8.27
C THR A 73 -15.68 7.34 8.15
N ILE A 74 -15.07 6.16 8.26
CA ILE A 74 -13.62 5.99 8.15
C ILE A 74 -13.27 5.47 6.74
N LEU A 75 -12.62 6.31 5.95
CA LEU A 75 -11.98 5.93 4.69
C LEU A 75 -10.65 5.26 5.00
N ASN A 76 -10.31 4.16 4.30
CA ASN A 76 -9.23 3.25 4.70
C ASN A 76 -9.41 2.80 6.16
N ASP A 77 -10.52 2.16 6.45
CA ASP A 77 -10.83 1.62 7.77
C ASP A 77 -9.76 0.59 8.23
N PRO A 78 -9.83 0.08 9.48
CA PRO A 78 -8.87 -0.89 9.98
C PRO A 78 -8.68 -2.11 9.08
N SER A 79 -9.72 -2.59 8.41
CA SER A 79 -9.62 -3.76 7.51
C SER A 79 -8.83 -3.43 6.24
N VAL A 80 -9.03 -2.24 5.69
CA VAL A 80 -8.27 -1.73 4.54
C VAL A 80 -6.80 -1.52 4.90
N LEU A 81 -6.51 -0.86 6.04
CA LEU A 81 -5.14 -0.67 6.49
C LEU A 81 -4.43 -2.02 6.69
N LEU A 82 -5.10 -2.99 7.29
CA LEU A 82 -4.52 -4.33 7.44
C LEU A 82 -4.27 -4.99 6.09
N SER A 83 -5.23 -4.98 5.18
CA SER A 83 -5.12 -5.62 3.87
C SER A 83 -4.09 -4.96 2.94
N THR A 84 -3.72 -3.70 3.18
CA THR A 84 -2.74 -2.96 2.39
C THR A 84 -1.33 -2.95 2.99
N HIS A 85 -1.18 -3.25 4.29
CA HIS A 85 0.12 -3.30 4.96
C HIS A 85 0.63 -4.72 5.22
N ASP A 86 -0.27 -5.70 5.33
CA ASP A 86 0.08 -7.11 5.44
C ASP A 86 0.25 -7.73 4.04
N LYS A 87 1.49 -7.84 3.57
CA LYS A 87 1.82 -8.34 2.23
C LYS A 87 1.29 -9.75 1.94
N LEU A 88 1.17 -10.60 2.99
CA LEU A 88 0.57 -11.92 2.83
C LEU A 88 -0.94 -11.84 2.59
N LEU A 89 -1.63 -10.97 3.34
CA LEU A 89 -3.06 -10.77 3.18
C LEU A 89 -3.37 -10.13 1.83
N THR A 90 -2.60 -9.11 1.44
CA THR A 90 -2.69 -8.49 0.10
C THR A 90 -2.58 -9.55 -1.00
N ALA A 91 -1.53 -10.40 -0.95
CA ALA A 91 -1.33 -11.44 -1.95
C ALA A 91 -2.51 -12.43 -2.02
N ARG A 92 -3.03 -12.86 -0.86
CA ARG A 92 -4.19 -13.76 -0.81
C ARG A 92 -5.47 -13.13 -1.37
N LEU A 93 -5.68 -11.84 -1.14
CA LEU A 93 -6.83 -11.12 -1.69
C LEU A 93 -6.72 -10.97 -3.21
N LEU A 94 -5.52 -10.66 -3.72
CA LEU A 94 -5.24 -10.58 -5.15
C LEU A 94 -5.42 -11.94 -5.83
N ASP A 95 -4.90 -13.01 -5.22
CA ASP A 95 -5.05 -14.39 -5.70
C ASP A 95 -6.53 -14.81 -5.77
N GLY A 96 -7.27 -14.58 -4.69
CA GLY A 96 -8.72 -14.86 -4.63
C GLY A 96 -9.56 -14.08 -5.65
N ALA A 97 -9.06 -12.95 -6.12
CA ALA A 97 -9.68 -12.12 -7.17
C ALA A 97 -9.17 -12.45 -8.58
N GLY A 98 -8.19 -13.36 -8.72
CA GLY A 98 -7.57 -13.68 -10.01
C GLY A 98 -6.73 -12.53 -10.59
N ILE A 99 -6.22 -11.65 -9.73
CA ILE A 99 -5.35 -10.53 -10.13
C ILE A 99 -3.90 -11.02 -10.15
N ALA A 100 -3.23 -10.82 -11.27
CA ALA A 100 -1.83 -11.22 -11.45
C ALA A 100 -0.91 -10.52 -10.45
N HIS A 101 -0.18 -11.32 -9.68
CA HIS A 101 0.83 -10.89 -8.72
C HIS A 101 1.91 -11.98 -8.56
N PRO A 102 3.11 -11.71 -8.01
CA PRO A 102 4.11 -12.74 -7.80
C PRO A 102 3.62 -13.81 -6.82
N THR A 103 3.88 -15.09 -7.10
CA THR A 103 3.60 -16.20 -6.16
C THR A 103 4.19 -15.85 -4.79
N THR A 104 3.38 -15.93 -3.75
CA THR A 104 3.74 -15.43 -2.41
C THR A 104 3.51 -16.50 -1.36
N ARG A 105 4.54 -16.78 -0.54
CA ARG A 105 4.46 -17.69 0.61
C ARG A 105 5.02 -17.04 1.85
N LEU A 106 4.60 -17.56 3.01
CA LEU A 106 5.08 -17.15 4.31
C LEU A 106 6.15 -18.13 4.80
N ALA A 107 7.30 -17.60 5.19
CA ALA A 107 8.32 -18.31 5.96
C ALA A 107 8.31 -17.80 7.41
N THR A 108 8.33 -18.72 8.38
CA THR A 108 8.38 -18.40 9.81
C THR A 108 9.50 -19.17 10.50
N ALA A 109 9.86 -18.81 11.72
CA ALA A 109 10.86 -19.51 12.49
C ALA A 109 10.49 -20.98 12.79
N VAL A 110 9.18 -21.30 12.86
CA VAL A 110 8.67 -22.67 13.11
C VAL A 110 8.30 -23.44 11.85
N SER A 111 8.16 -22.76 10.74
CA SER A 111 7.86 -23.35 9.43
C SER A 111 8.69 -22.66 8.35
N PRO A 112 9.99 -22.94 8.30
CA PRO A 112 10.85 -22.38 7.28
C PRO A 112 10.51 -23.00 5.92
N LEU A 113 10.54 -22.17 4.86
CA LEU A 113 10.48 -22.66 3.48
C LEU A 113 11.87 -23.18 3.11
N CYS A 114 11.98 -24.49 2.88
CA CYS A 114 13.25 -25.12 2.57
C CYS A 114 13.50 -25.28 1.07
N GLU A 115 12.45 -25.23 0.26
CA GLU A 115 12.53 -25.49 -1.18
C GLU A 115 11.72 -24.44 -1.95
N TRP A 116 12.36 -23.90 -2.98
CA TRP A 116 11.76 -23.00 -3.95
C TRP A 116 12.47 -23.15 -5.29
N SER A 117 11.73 -23.16 -6.37
CA SER A 117 12.32 -23.25 -7.70
C SER A 117 12.50 -21.85 -8.29
N GLY A 118 13.76 -21.46 -8.52
CA GLY A 118 14.11 -20.19 -9.14
C GLY A 118 14.46 -19.08 -8.15
N PRO A 119 14.81 -17.89 -8.66
CA PRO A 119 15.14 -16.74 -7.84
C PRO A 119 13.91 -16.16 -7.15
N VAL A 120 14.10 -15.72 -5.90
CA VAL A 120 13.05 -15.16 -5.05
C VAL A 120 13.47 -13.87 -4.40
N VAL A 121 12.47 -13.13 -3.91
CA VAL A 121 12.64 -11.96 -3.03
C VAL A 121 12.08 -12.29 -1.65
N VAL A 122 12.93 -12.14 -0.63
CA VAL A 122 12.54 -12.25 0.78
C VAL A 122 12.36 -10.86 1.36
N LYS A 123 11.26 -10.62 2.06
CA LYS A 123 10.97 -9.32 2.67
C LYS A 123 10.09 -9.47 3.93
N PRO A 124 10.12 -8.51 4.88
CA PRO A 124 9.22 -8.52 6.02
C PRO A 124 7.75 -8.55 5.58
N ARG A 125 6.92 -9.29 6.30
CA ARG A 125 5.46 -9.33 6.08
C ARG A 125 4.85 -7.94 6.23
N PHE A 126 5.24 -7.20 7.28
CA PHE A 126 4.95 -5.78 7.45
C PHE A 126 6.23 -5.00 7.19
N GLY A 127 6.35 -4.32 6.06
CA GLY A 127 7.59 -3.63 5.71
C GLY A 127 7.37 -2.53 4.69
N SER A 128 8.20 -1.49 4.79
CA SER A 128 8.21 -0.33 3.91
C SER A 128 9.64 0.03 3.52
N TRP A 129 9.79 0.89 2.53
CA TRP A 129 11.03 1.55 2.08
C TRP A 129 12.18 0.63 1.65
N GLY A 130 11.90 -0.64 1.32
CA GLY A 130 12.91 -1.61 0.90
C GLY A 130 13.78 -2.17 2.02
N ASN A 131 13.42 -1.92 3.29
CA ASN A 131 14.13 -2.47 4.44
C ASN A 131 14.03 -3.99 4.47
N HIS A 132 15.17 -4.67 4.66
CA HIS A 132 15.28 -6.14 4.69
C HIS A 132 14.71 -6.85 3.46
N VAL A 133 14.73 -6.20 2.30
CA VAL A 133 14.37 -6.82 1.02
C VAL A 133 15.63 -7.41 0.40
N VAL A 134 15.68 -8.73 0.29
CA VAL A 134 16.84 -9.48 -0.18
C VAL A 134 16.44 -10.41 -1.32
N ARG A 135 17.23 -10.44 -2.38
CA ARG A 135 17.14 -11.41 -3.47
C ARG A 135 17.95 -12.64 -3.13
N CYS A 136 17.38 -13.81 -3.35
CA CYS A 136 18.05 -15.10 -3.25
C CYS A 136 17.92 -15.82 -4.60
N ASP A 137 19.03 -16.17 -5.19
CA ASP A 137 19.07 -16.78 -6.52
C ASP A 137 19.05 -18.32 -6.48
N SER A 138 19.20 -18.90 -5.28
CA SER A 138 19.17 -20.34 -5.03
C SER A 138 18.43 -20.71 -3.74
N SER A 139 18.01 -21.98 -3.62
CA SER A 139 17.41 -22.51 -2.39
C SER A 139 18.39 -22.50 -1.21
N GLU A 140 19.69 -22.61 -1.47
CA GLU A 140 20.72 -22.52 -0.45
C GLU A 140 20.83 -21.10 0.12
N GLU A 141 20.89 -20.10 -0.75
CA GLU A 141 20.85 -18.68 -0.35
C GLU A 141 19.58 -18.35 0.43
N LEU A 142 18.41 -18.82 -0.05
CA LEU A 142 17.15 -18.64 0.64
C LEU A 142 17.19 -19.22 2.06
N ARG A 143 17.69 -20.46 2.20
CA ARG A 143 17.80 -21.10 3.52
C ARG A 143 18.73 -20.33 4.45
N SER A 144 19.94 -20.03 3.96
CA SER A 144 20.93 -19.27 4.74
C SER A 144 20.40 -17.91 5.16
N HIS A 145 19.69 -17.21 4.25
CA HIS A 145 19.11 -15.93 4.57
C HIS A 145 18.00 -16.06 5.63
N LEU A 146 17.05 -17.00 5.50
CA LEU A 146 16.00 -17.23 6.47
C LEU A 146 16.55 -17.58 7.86
N GLU A 147 17.62 -18.39 7.93
CA GLU A 147 18.32 -18.70 9.19
C GLU A 147 18.90 -17.43 9.82
N SER A 148 19.46 -16.53 9.03
CA SER A 148 20.01 -15.25 9.52
C SER A 148 18.95 -14.34 10.12
N LEU A 149 17.67 -14.53 9.75
CA LEU A 149 16.55 -13.72 10.26
C LEU A 149 16.06 -14.16 11.64
N ALA A 150 16.49 -15.31 12.17
CA ALA A 150 15.99 -15.89 13.41
C ALA A 150 16.10 -14.94 14.63
N GLY A 151 17.09 -14.04 14.66
CA GLY A 151 17.29 -13.04 15.72
C GLY A 151 16.41 -11.79 15.61
N TYR A 152 15.71 -11.57 14.49
CA TYR A 152 14.90 -10.38 14.29
C TYR A 152 13.50 -10.55 14.88
N ARG A 153 13.07 -9.59 15.71
CA ARG A 153 11.74 -9.62 16.35
C ARG A 153 10.60 -9.64 15.34
N TRP A 154 10.71 -8.88 14.26
CA TRP A 154 9.69 -8.85 13.21
C TRP A 154 9.52 -10.22 12.52
N PHE A 155 10.62 -10.97 12.33
CA PHE A 155 10.57 -12.31 11.76
C PHE A 155 9.93 -13.31 12.73
N GLN A 156 10.27 -13.21 14.03
CA GLN A 156 9.68 -14.06 15.07
C GLN A 156 8.17 -13.83 15.23
N SER A 157 7.71 -12.57 15.11
CA SER A 157 6.29 -12.21 15.31
C SER A 157 5.43 -12.37 14.06
N GLY A 158 5.95 -12.00 12.88
CA GLY A 158 5.18 -11.91 11.63
C GLY A 158 5.63 -12.84 10.51
N GLY A 159 6.88 -13.33 10.57
CA GLY A 159 7.52 -14.07 9.49
C GLY A 159 7.98 -13.17 8.34
N ALA A 160 8.58 -13.80 7.34
CA ALA A 160 8.99 -13.17 6.09
C ALA A 160 8.12 -13.65 4.93
N ILE A 161 7.86 -12.76 3.99
CA ILE A 161 7.27 -13.09 2.69
C ILE A 161 8.40 -13.56 1.77
N VAL A 162 8.18 -14.68 1.12
CA VAL A 162 9.00 -15.18 0.01
C VAL A 162 8.17 -15.08 -1.26
N GLN A 163 8.65 -14.34 -2.24
CA GLN A 163 7.95 -14.08 -3.51
C GLN A 163 8.82 -14.47 -4.69
N ASP A 164 8.21 -14.99 -5.78
CA ASP A 164 8.90 -15.13 -7.04
C ASP A 164 9.52 -13.80 -7.46
N LEU A 165 10.80 -13.85 -7.90
CA LEU A 165 11.42 -12.67 -8.47
C LEU A 165 10.81 -12.39 -9.85
N VAL A 166 10.16 -11.24 -9.97
CA VAL A 166 9.85 -10.68 -11.29
C VAL A 166 11.14 -10.08 -11.84
N PRO A 167 11.57 -10.44 -13.07
CA PRO A 167 12.81 -9.90 -13.62
C PRO A 167 12.85 -8.37 -13.54
N PRO A 168 13.90 -7.79 -12.92
CA PRO A 168 13.97 -6.34 -12.76
C PRO A 168 14.06 -5.62 -14.11
N SER A 169 13.16 -4.69 -14.34
CA SER A 169 13.12 -3.85 -15.57
C SER A 169 13.73 -2.47 -15.36
N GLY A 170 14.36 -2.24 -14.20
CA GLY A 170 14.94 -0.94 -13.82
C GLY A 170 13.94 0.07 -13.31
N PHE A 171 12.64 -0.22 -13.34
CA PHE A 171 11.60 0.65 -12.81
C PHE A 171 10.36 -0.15 -12.40
N ASP A 172 9.52 0.49 -11.59
CA ASP A 172 8.12 0.12 -11.39
C ASP A 172 7.22 1.33 -11.64
N LEU A 173 5.93 1.06 -11.83
CA LEU A 173 4.91 2.09 -12.00
C LEU A 173 4.03 2.14 -10.76
N ARG A 174 4.07 3.26 -10.03
CA ARG A 174 3.14 3.52 -8.92
C ARG A 174 1.99 4.40 -9.38
N LEU A 175 0.77 3.90 -9.19
CA LEU A 175 -0.45 4.66 -9.38
C LEU A 175 -1.09 4.97 -8.02
N VAL A 176 -1.60 6.19 -7.86
CA VAL A 176 -2.40 6.56 -6.68
C VAL A 176 -3.86 6.54 -7.06
N VAL A 177 -4.62 5.72 -6.35
CA VAL A 177 -6.06 5.57 -6.53
C VAL A 177 -6.78 6.25 -5.37
N ALA A 178 -7.68 7.17 -5.69
CA ALA A 178 -8.59 7.83 -4.74
C ALA A 178 -10.04 7.51 -5.17
N ARG A 179 -10.77 6.76 -4.33
CA ARG A 179 -12.19 6.40 -4.52
C ARG A 179 -12.53 5.98 -5.95
N GLY A 180 -11.77 5.01 -6.49
CA GLY A 180 -12.03 4.45 -7.83
C GLY A 180 -11.52 5.30 -9.00
N ARG A 181 -10.76 6.36 -8.75
CA ARG A 181 -10.11 7.19 -9.77
C ARG A 181 -8.59 7.18 -9.60
N VAL A 182 -7.83 7.02 -10.68
CA VAL A 182 -6.38 7.23 -10.66
C VAL A 182 -6.13 8.73 -10.68
N VAL A 183 -5.55 9.25 -9.59
CA VAL A 183 -5.28 10.68 -9.40
C VAL A 183 -3.82 11.05 -9.62
N GLY A 184 -2.92 10.08 -9.68
CA GLY A 184 -1.50 10.33 -9.90
C GLY A 184 -0.76 9.07 -10.34
N ALA A 185 0.35 9.25 -11.07
CA ALA A 185 1.21 8.14 -11.52
C ALA A 185 2.66 8.58 -11.68
N VAL A 186 3.61 7.72 -11.26
CA VAL A 186 5.04 7.88 -11.49
C VAL A 186 5.69 6.56 -11.83
N ASN A 187 6.71 6.58 -12.67
CA ASN A 187 7.73 5.54 -12.69
C ASN A 187 8.73 5.81 -11.57
N ARG A 188 9.02 4.81 -10.75
CA ARG A 188 10.16 4.85 -9.82
C ARG A 188 11.30 4.11 -10.48
N VAL A 189 12.28 4.87 -10.95
CA VAL A 189 13.45 4.33 -11.67
C VAL A 189 14.55 4.08 -10.65
N CYS A 190 15.08 2.85 -10.60
CA CYS A 190 16.11 2.46 -9.65
C CYS A 190 17.41 3.26 -9.83
N ALA A 191 18.19 3.40 -8.77
CA ALA A 191 19.53 3.97 -8.84
C ALA A 191 20.50 3.02 -9.58
N ASP A 192 21.60 3.56 -10.07
CA ASP A 192 22.62 2.79 -10.74
C ASP A 192 23.15 1.66 -9.83
N GLY A 193 23.15 0.43 -10.33
CA GLY A 193 23.57 -0.75 -9.59
C GLY A 193 22.57 -1.28 -8.55
N GLU A 194 21.42 -0.64 -8.38
CA GLU A 194 20.32 -1.08 -7.51
C GLU A 194 19.18 -1.66 -8.38
N TRP A 195 18.59 -2.76 -7.94
CA TRP A 195 17.45 -3.40 -8.63
C TRP A 195 16.10 -3.05 -8.01
N ARG A 196 16.11 -2.56 -6.76
CA ARG A 196 14.89 -2.13 -6.03
C ARG A 196 14.54 -0.70 -6.41
N THR A 197 13.27 -0.42 -6.54
CA THR A 197 12.73 0.87 -6.99
C THR A 197 12.29 1.78 -5.83
N ASN A 198 12.76 1.48 -4.62
CA ASN A 198 12.41 2.24 -3.43
C ASN A 198 13.13 3.60 -3.41
N ILE A 199 12.38 4.68 -3.20
CA ILE A 199 12.91 6.05 -3.12
C ILE A 199 13.96 6.18 -2.00
N ALA A 200 13.76 5.51 -0.87
CA ALA A 200 14.72 5.49 0.22
C ALA A 200 16.08 4.87 -0.15
N LEU A 201 16.16 4.14 -1.26
CA LEU A 201 17.38 3.53 -1.79
C LEU A 201 17.97 4.33 -2.98
N GLY A 202 17.49 5.55 -3.20
CA GLY A 202 18.00 6.45 -4.24
C GLY A 202 17.24 6.39 -5.57
N ALA A 203 16.15 5.64 -5.67
CA ALA A 203 15.31 5.66 -6.85
C ALA A 203 14.72 7.05 -7.11
N GLN A 204 14.51 7.38 -8.38
CA GLN A 204 13.97 8.67 -8.81
C GLN A 204 12.52 8.51 -9.25
N ARG A 205 11.68 9.52 -8.93
CA ARG A 205 10.33 9.63 -9.47
C ARG A 205 10.38 10.33 -10.82
N VAL A 206 9.85 9.68 -11.84
CA VAL A 206 9.71 10.23 -13.18
C VAL A 206 8.22 10.25 -13.51
N PRO A 207 7.62 11.41 -13.84
CA PRO A 207 6.23 11.51 -14.22
C PRO A 207 5.86 10.48 -15.29
N ALA A 208 4.72 9.82 -15.15
CA ALA A 208 4.31 8.75 -16.05
C ALA A 208 2.87 8.95 -16.53
N THR A 209 2.62 8.63 -17.81
CA THR A 209 1.27 8.47 -18.33
C THR A 209 0.96 6.97 -18.42
N PRO A 210 0.17 6.42 -17.49
CA PRO A 210 -0.07 4.99 -17.44
C PRO A 210 -0.92 4.51 -18.62
N SER A 211 -0.64 3.29 -19.11
CA SER A 211 -1.48 2.66 -20.12
C SER A 211 -2.88 2.33 -19.56
N ALA A 212 -3.88 2.20 -20.43
CA ALA A 212 -5.24 1.81 -20.02
C ALA A 212 -5.27 0.46 -19.27
N GLY A 213 -4.35 -0.47 -19.60
CA GLY A 213 -4.19 -1.75 -18.89
C GLY A 213 -3.67 -1.57 -17.48
N ALA A 214 -2.66 -0.72 -17.28
CA ALA A 214 -2.12 -0.40 -15.95
C ALA A 214 -3.17 0.30 -15.08
N VAL A 215 -3.89 1.28 -15.62
CA VAL A 215 -4.99 1.97 -14.92
C VAL A 215 -6.05 0.98 -14.46
N ARG A 216 -6.52 0.09 -15.35
CA ARG A 216 -7.53 -0.92 -15.00
C ARG A 216 -7.06 -1.84 -13.91
N LEU A 217 -5.82 -2.36 -14.03
CA LEU A 217 -5.24 -3.26 -13.03
C LEU A 217 -5.13 -2.59 -11.65
N ALA A 218 -4.70 -1.32 -11.61
CA ALA A 218 -4.60 -0.56 -10.37
C ALA A 218 -5.98 -0.31 -9.72
N LEU A 219 -7.00 -0.02 -10.52
CA LEU A 219 -8.38 0.15 -10.04
C LEU A 219 -8.95 -1.17 -9.51
N ASP A 220 -8.75 -2.28 -10.23
CA ASP A 220 -9.19 -3.61 -9.80
C ASP A 220 -8.48 -4.01 -8.49
N ALA A 221 -7.18 -3.78 -8.37
CA ALA A 221 -6.41 -4.06 -7.15
C ALA A 221 -6.88 -3.21 -5.95
N ALA A 222 -7.09 -1.92 -6.15
CA ALA A 222 -7.63 -1.03 -5.10
C ALA A 222 -9.04 -1.45 -4.65
N ALA A 223 -9.88 -1.93 -5.59
CA ALA A 223 -11.22 -2.41 -5.28
C ALA A 223 -11.20 -3.70 -4.45
N VAL A 224 -10.25 -4.61 -4.70
CA VAL A 224 -10.11 -5.87 -3.95
C VAL A 224 -9.84 -5.63 -2.46
N VAL A 225 -9.03 -4.62 -2.13
CA VAL A 225 -8.77 -4.23 -0.75
C VAL A 225 -9.77 -3.20 -0.20
N ASN A 226 -10.77 -2.81 -0.98
CA ASN A 226 -11.74 -1.74 -0.66
C ASN A 226 -11.06 -0.41 -0.31
N GLY A 227 -9.92 -0.12 -0.98
CA GLY A 227 -9.08 1.03 -0.68
C GLY A 227 -9.68 2.35 -1.18
N SER A 228 -9.91 3.29 -0.27
CA SER A 228 -10.40 4.64 -0.60
C SER A 228 -9.29 5.57 -1.06
N PHE A 229 -8.07 5.42 -0.53
CA PHE A 229 -6.87 6.16 -0.95
C PHE A 229 -5.64 5.26 -0.78
N VAL A 230 -5.18 4.70 -1.88
CA VAL A 230 -4.10 3.72 -1.88
C VAL A 230 -3.12 3.94 -3.03
N GLY A 231 -1.87 3.57 -2.82
CA GLY A 231 -0.89 3.41 -3.88
C GLY A 231 -0.83 1.97 -4.35
N VAL A 232 -0.83 1.77 -5.66
CA VAL A 232 -0.67 0.45 -6.29
C VAL A 232 0.62 0.43 -7.07
N ASP A 233 1.51 -0.49 -6.72
CA ASP A 233 2.81 -0.68 -7.37
C ASP A 233 2.70 -1.80 -8.39
N LEU A 234 3.02 -1.49 -9.64
CA LEU A 234 2.96 -2.42 -10.76
C LEU A 234 4.35 -2.69 -11.32
N LEU A 235 4.67 -3.96 -11.55
CA LEU A 235 5.86 -4.35 -12.29
C LEU A 235 5.50 -4.69 -13.73
N PRO A 236 6.31 -4.25 -14.71
CA PRO A 236 6.15 -4.66 -16.09
C PRO A 236 6.54 -6.13 -16.23
N THR A 237 5.87 -6.83 -17.15
CA THR A 237 6.20 -8.22 -17.52
C THR A 237 6.84 -8.28 -18.90
N GLU A 238 7.62 -9.33 -19.18
CA GLU A 238 8.26 -9.55 -20.49
C GLU A 238 7.27 -9.54 -21.67
N GLY A 239 6.02 -9.92 -21.42
CA GLY A 239 4.93 -9.87 -22.41
C GLY A 239 4.31 -8.47 -22.65
N GLY A 240 4.87 -7.41 -22.07
CA GLY A 240 4.36 -6.03 -22.19
C GLY A 240 3.11 -5.76 -21.33
N GLY A 241 2.77 -6.66 -20.41
CA GLY A 241 1.71 -6.50 -19.41
C GLY A 241 2.22 -5.95 -18.08
N TRP A 242 1.35 -6.01 -17.08
CA TRP A 242 1.62 -5.56 -15.71
C TRP A 242 1.14 -6.60 -14.70
N ILE A 243 1.83 -6.69 -13.56
CA ILE A 243 1.36 -7.43 -12.39
C ILE A 243 1.45 -6.53 -11.15
N VAL A 244 0.59 -6.78 -10.17
CA VAL A 244 0.57 -6.03 -8.92
C VAL A 244 1.67 -6.54 -8.01
N LEU A 245 2.62 -5.67 -7.63
CA LEU A 245 3.64 -6.01 -6.65
C LEU A 245 3.16 -5.77 -5.22
N GLU A 246 2.51 -4.62 -4.97
CA GLU A 246 2.14 -4.17 -3.63
C GLU A 246 1.00 -3.15 -3.68
N ILE A 247 0.22 -3.06 -2.58
CA ILE A 247 -0.76 -2.02 -2.35
C ILE A 247 -0.41 -1.31 -1.04
N ASN A 248 -0.39 0.03 -1.04
CA ASN A 248 0.06 0.85 0.08
C ASN A 248 -1.08 1.71 0.62
N GLY A 249 -1.50 1.50 1.88
CA GLY A 249 -2.60 2.24 2.53
C GLY A 249 -2.22 3.64 3.01
N ALA A 250 -0.93 3.88 3.26
CA ALA A 250 -0.38 5.19 3.65
C ALA A 250 0.55 5.76 2.56
N VAL A 251 0.13 5.67 1.29
CA VAL A 251 0.94 6.05 0.13
C VAL A 251 1.45 7.49 0.21
N GLU A 252 2.74 7.69 -0.12
CA GLU A 252 3.31 9.00 -0.35
C GLU A 252 2.82 9.58 -1.68
N LEU A 253 2.43 10.85 -1.66
CA LEU A 253 2.02 11.63 -2.84
C LEU A 253 2.86 12.90 -2.89
N THR A 254 3.38 13.21 -4.08
CA THR A 254 4.17 14.41 -4.37
C THR A 254 3.73 15.00 -5.72
N ASP A 255 4.16 16.21 -6.03
CA ASP A 255 3.85 16.85 -7.31
C ASP A 255 4.38 16.06 -8.53
N ASP A 256 5.39 15.17 -8.32
CA ASP A 256 5.92 14.31 -9.38
C ASP A 256 4.87 13.36 -9.98
N TYR A 257 3.79 13.07 -9.23
CA TYR A 257 2.69 12.22 -9.70
C TYR A 257 1.75 12.89 -10.70
N SER A 258 2.05 14.13 -11.08
CA SER A 258 1.20 14.96 -11.96
C SER A 258 1.18 14.45 -13.40
N PHE A 259 0.13 13.73 -13.79
CA PHE A 259 -0.19 13.47 -15.20
C PHE A 259 -1.57 14.04 -15.62
N VAL A 260 -2.38 14.42 -14.65
CA VAL A 260 -3.71 15.03 -14.84
C VAL A 260 -3.83 16.43 -14.22
N GLY A 261 -2.70 17.08 -13.90
CA GLY A 261 -2.67 18.39 -13.24
C GLY A 261 -2.28 18.31 -11.77
N ASP A 262 -2.88 19.13 -10.90
CA ASP A 262 -2.61 19.12 -9.45
C ASP A 262 -3.15 17.85 -8.81
N VAL A 263 -2.24 16.97 -8.39
CA VAL A 263 -2.56 15.66 -7.81
C VAL A 263 -3.24 15.76 -6.44
N PHE A 264 -2.91 16.79 -5.66
CA PHE A 264 -3.53 16.98 -4.34
C PHE A 264 -4.95 17.50 -4.50
N ALA A 265 -5.20 18.41 -5.44
CA ALA A 265 -6.55 18.86 -5.77
C ALA A 265 -7.40 17.71 -6.31
N ALA A 266 -6.87 16.88 -7.22
CA ALA A 266 -7.55 15.71 -7.77
C ALA A 266 -7.88 14.68 -6.69
N ALA A 267 -6.95 14.42 -5.77
CA ALA A 267 -7.16 13.52 -4.64
C ALA A 267 -8.21 14.06 -3.66
N ALA A 268 -8.13 15.35 -3.32
CA ALA A 268 -9.08 16.02 -2.45
C ALA A 268 -10.51 16.00 -3.01
N GLU A 269 -10.66 16.29 -4.30
CA GLU A 269 -11.95 16.21 -5.02
C GLU A 269 -12.53 14.79 -4.95
N ALA A 270 -11.70 13.77 -5.30
CA ALA A 270 -12.15 12.39 -5.27
C ALA A 270 -12.57 11.94 -3.87
N LEU A 271 -11.79 12.26 -2.85
CA LEU A 271 -12.07 11.90 -1.45
C LEU A 271 -13.29 12.58 -0.88
N SER A 272 -13.62 13.78 -1.36
CA SER A 272 -14.78 14.57 -0.90
C SER A 272 -16.08 14.21 -1.63
N ASP A 273 -16.04 13.43 -2.72
CA ASP A 273 -17.26 13.07 -3.47
C ASP A 273 -18.09 12.02 -2.70
N PRO A 274 -19.32 12.36 -2.26
CA PRO A 274 -20.18 11.43 -1.50
C PRO A 274 -20.74 10.28 -2.37
N ARG A 275 -20.70 10.38 -3.69
CA ARG A 275 -21.39 9.46 -4.62
C ARG A 275 -20.58 8.23 -5.01
N GLU A 276 -19.28 8.27 -4.84
CA GLU A 276 -18.39 7.13 -5.13
C GLU A 276 -18.20 6.24 -3.89
N SER A 277 -19.15 5.33 -3.64
CA SER A 277 -18.87 4.15 -2.82
C SER A 277 -18.09 3.15 -3.69
N VAL A 278 -16.95 2.66 -3.19
CA VAL A 278 -16.23 1.53 -3.80
C VAL A 278 -17.16 0.32 -3.75
N ARG A 279 -17.86 0.03 -4.86
CA ARG A 279 -18.61 -1.22 -5.00
C ARG A 279 -17.66 -2.22 -5.68
N PRO A 280 -17.28 -3.32 -5.01
CA PRO A 280 -16.54 -4.37 -5.69
C PRO A 280 -17.41 -4.90 -6.84
N ARG A 281 -16.90 -4.83 -8.06
CA ARG A 281 -17.45 -5.58 -9.18
C ARG A 281 -17.09 -7.05 -8.95
N VAL A 282 -17.87 -7.75 -8.14
CA VAL A 282 -17.82 -9.21 -8.08
C VAL A 282 -18.23 -9.70 -9.47
N ARG A 283 -17.26 -10.17 -10.28
CA ARG A 283 -17.60 -11.00 -11.44
C ARG A 283 -18.19 -12.29 -10.88
N SER A 284 -19.48 -12.51 -11.11
CA SER A 284 -20.06 -13.83 -10.95
C SER A 284 -19.30 -14.77 -11.91
N VAL A 285 -18.55 -15.69 -11.31
CA VAL A 285 -18.02 -16.84 -12.04
C VAL A 285 -19.26 -17.67 -12.40
N ALA A 286 -19.58 -17.69 -13.70
CA ALA A 286 -20.57 -18.58 -14.27
C ALA A 286 -19.89 -19.90 -14.65
#